data_d5c3ee5d35ab5575ab9e598a8ab0b3d1
#
_entry.id   d5c3ee5d35ab5575ab9e598a8ab0b3d1
#
_cell.length_a   1.000
_cell.length_b   1.000
_cell.length_c   1.000
_cell.angle_alpha   90.00
_cell.angle_beta   90.00
_cell.angle_gamma   90.00
#
_symmetry.space_group_name_H-M   'P 1'
#
loop_
_entity.id
_entity.type
_entity.pdbx_description
1 polymer ?
#
loop_
_entity_poly.entity_id
_entity_poly.type
_entity_poly.pdbx_seq_one_letter_code
_entity_poly.pdbx_strand_id
1 'polypeptide(L)'
;MKTFVTAIIATSAIAFAIPAMAYTGQALAMDAKITIKEARAIALKDHLGKVTDEELEKEDGGSGLRYSFDIKHGKLTQEVGVDAVTGKVLENAPEGANPD
;
A
#
# COMPACT_ATOMS: atom_id res chain seq x y z
N MET A 1 -25.22 37.65 -12.29
CA MET A 1 -24.97 37.22 -12.10
C MET A 1 -24.55 36.30 -11.74
N LYS A 2 -24.36 35.95 -11.52
CA LYS A 2 -23.92 35.19 -11.28
C LYS A 2 -23.52 34.31 -10.80
N THR A 3 -23.26 33.74 -10.53
CA THR A 3 -22.82 32.97 -10.17
C THR A 3 -22.65 32.00 -9.74
N PHE A 4 -22.60 31.61 -9.52
CA PHE A 4 -22.43 30.71 -9.20
C PHE A 4 -22.04 29.77 -8.93
N VAL A 5 -21.76 29.47 -8.76
CA VAL A 5 -21.38 28.63 -8.64
C VAL A 5 -21.07 27.77 -8.27
N THR A 6 -20.92 27.54 -8.23
CA THR A 6 -20.63 26.72 -7.98
C THR A 6 -20.29 25.88 -7.39
N ALA A 7 -20.09 25.70 -7.03
CA ALA A 7 -19.70 24.97 -6.49
C ALA A 7 -19.65 23.91 -6.28
N ILE A 8 -19.68 23.64 -6.28
CA ILE A 8 -19.69 22.73 -6.13
C ILE A 8 -19.23 21.89 -5.87
N ILE A 9 -19.12 21.80 -5.90
CA ILE A 9 -18.73 21.05 -5.82
C ILE A 9 -18.19 20.40 -5.26
N ALA A 10 -17.95 20.50 -5.06
CA ALA A 10 -17.32 19.97 -4.50
C ALA A 10 -17.56 18.94 -4.00
N THR A 11 -17.97 18.87 -3.83
CA THR A 11 -18.32 18.03 -3.48
C THR A 11 -17.98 16.98 -3.35
N SER A 12 -17.92 16.75 -3.73
CA SER A 12 -17.67 15.71 -4.02
C SER A 12 -16.91 14.99 -3.31
N ALA A 13 -16.20 15.28 -3.24
CA ALA A 13 -15.25 14.65 -2.74
C ALA A 13 -15.56 13.90 -1.67
N ILE A 14 -16.09 14.24 -1.12
CA ILE A 14 -16.37 13.73 -0.17
C ILE A 14 -16.60 12.50 -0.07
N ALA A 15 -17.18 12.24 -0.88
CA ALA A 15 -17.69 11.08 -0.83
C ALA A 15 -16.90 10.02 -0.46
N PHE A 16 -15.79 10.12 -0.57
CA PHE A 16 -15.11 9.03 -0.48
C PHE A 16 -14.25 8.92 0.56
N ALA A 17 -14.55 9.36 1.58
CA ALA A 17 -13.70 9.16 2.69
C ALA A 17 -13.66 7.71 2.98
N ILE A 18 -12.73 7.06 2.50
CA ILE A 18 -12.51 5.68 2.83
C ILE A 18 -11.83 5.66 4.16
N PRO A 19 -12.38 4.97 5.13
CA PRO A 19 -11.76 4.91 6.44
C PRO A 19 -10.37 4.33 6.30
N ALA A 20 -9.43 4.88 7.01
CA ALA A 20 -8.11 4.33 7.05
C ALA A 20 -8.20 2.97 7.68
N MET A 21 -7.72 1.96 7.01
CA MET A 21 -7.71 0.61 7.55
C MET A 21 -6.45 0.43 8.38
N ALA A 22 -6.62 -0.13 9.56
CA ALA A 22 -5.49 -0.46 10.37
C ALA A 22 -4.74 -1.62 9.72
N TYR A 23 -3.45 -1.63 9.83
CA TYR A 23 -2.62 -2.71 9.34
C TYR A 23 -1.50 -2.97 10.34
N THR A 24 -0.88 -4.14 10.25
CA THR A 24 0.17 -4.53 11.18
C THR A 24 1.37 -3.59 11.02
N GLY A 25 1.85 -3.08 12.12
CA GLY A 25 3.01 -2.20 12.11
C GLY A 25 2.69 -0.75 11.87
N GLN A 26 1.42 -0.36 11.90
CA GLN A 26 1.02 1.01 11.62
C GLN A 26 1.76 2.04 12.50
N ALA A 27 2.16 1.66 13.70
CA ALA A 27 2.90 2.56 14.58
C ALA A 27 4.24 2.99 13.97
N LEU A 28 4.78 2.25 13.00
CA LEU A 28 6.03 2.60 12.36
C LEU A 28 5.82 3.60 11.21
N ALA A 29 4.57 3.95 10.92
CA ALA A 29 4.29 4.78 9.74
C ALA A 29 4.94 6.16 9.79
N MET A 30 5.19 6.67 10.98
CA MET A 30 5.82 7.99 11.07
C MET A 30 7.27 7.97 10.60
N ASP A 31 7.88 6.79 10.53
CA ASP A 31 9.25 6.68 10.04
C ASP A 31 9.28 6.43 8.53
N ALA A 32 8.14 6.20 7.91
CA ALA A 32 8.07 5.96 6.48
C ALA A 32 8.07 7.30 5.73
N LYS A 33 8.57 7.28 4.52
CA LYS A 33 8.55 8.47 3.66
C LYS A 33 7.48 8.38 2.59
N ILE A 34 6.96 7.18 2.35
CA ILE A 34 5.82 7.02 1.47
C ILE A 34 4.69 6.39 2.27
N THR A 35 3.47 6.61 1.84
CA THR A 35 2.31 6.05 2.54
C THR A 35 2.07 4.61 2.11
N ILE A 36 1.29 3.90 2.90
CA ILE A 36 0.94 2.53 2.52
C ILE A 36 0.12 2.53 1.23
N LYS A 37 -0.63 3.57 0.98
CA LYS A 37 -1.39 3.68 -0.25
C LYS A 37 -0.47 3.81 -1.45
N GLU A 38 0.58 4.61 -1.33
CA GLU A 38 1.57 4.74 -2.38
C GLU A 38 2.33 3.44 -2.59
N ALA A 39 2.71 2.79 -1.51
CA ALA A 39 3.42 1.53 -1.58
C ALA A 39 2.54 0.44 -2.22
N ARG A 40 1.26 0.44 -1.88
CA ARG A 40 0.32 -0.53 -2.46
C ARG A 40 0.21 -0.34 -3.98
N ALA A 41 0.17 0.91 -4.42
CA ALA A 41 0.11 1.18 -5.86
C ALA A 41 1.36 0.68 -6.56
N ILE A 42 2.52 0.86 -5.93
CA ILE A 42 3.77 0.37 -6.48
C ILE A 42 3.76 -1.15 -6.55
N ALA A 43 3.31 -1.81 -5.48
CA ALA A 43 3.25 -3.27 -5.43
C ALA A 43 2.32 -3.83 -6.50
N LEU A 44 1.15 -3.21 -6.67
CA LEU A 44 0.18 -3.67 -7.66
C LEU A 44 0.63 -3.43 -9.09
N LYS A 45 1.46 -2.43 -9.30
CA LYS A 45 2.03 -2.21 -10.62
C LYS A 45 3.04 -3.30 -10.95
N ASP A 46 3.77 -3.75 -9.91
CA ASP A 46 4.79 -4.76 -10.09
C ASP A 46 4.18 -6.15 -10.20
N HIS A 47 3.06 -6.39 -9.50
CA HIS A 47 2.37 -7.67 -9.56
C HIS A 47 0.86 -7.44 -9.40
N LEU A 48 0.12 -7.61 -10.48
CA LEU A 48 -1.32 -7.38 -10.47
C LEU A 48 -2.04 -8.46 -9.69
N GLY A 49 -3.11 -8.07 -9.01
CA GLY A 49 -3.93 -9.01 -8.27
C GLY A 49 -4.71 -8.30 -7.18
N LYS A 50 -5.15 -9.08 -6.20
CA LYS A 50 -5.91 -8.57 -5.09
C LYS A 50 -5.05 -8.58 -3.85
N VAL A 51 -4.92 -7.44 -3.20
CA VAL A 51 -4.18 -7.36 -1.94
C VAL A 51 -5.00 -8.02 -0.85
N THR A 52 -4.44 -9.03 -0.21
CA THR A 52 -5.11 -9.76 0.85
C THR A 52 -4.50 -9.50 2.21
N ASP A 53 -3.30 -8.95 2.27
CA ASP A 53 -2.68 -8.61 3.54
C ASP A 53 -1.68 -7.48 3.32
N GLU A 54 -1.51 -6.63 4.34
CA GLU A 54 -0.61 -5.49 4.30
C GLU A 54 0.07 -5.34 5.64
N GLU A 55 1.37 -5.09 5.63
CA GLU A 55 2.13 -4.87 6.84
C GLU A 55 3.20 -3.83 6.62
N LEU A 56 3.60 -3.16 7.70
CA LEU A 56 4.78 -2.31 7.70
C LEU A 56 5.70 -2.88 8.77
N GLU A 57 6.92 -3.17 8.42
CA GLU A 57 7.83 -3.87 9.32
C GLU A 57 9.26 -3.44 9.14
N LYS A 58 10.04 -3.64 10.18
CA LYS A 58 11.48 -3.46 10.09
C LYS A 58 12.03 -4.77 9.57
N GLU A 59 12.80 -4.67 8.51
CA GLU A 59 13.38 -5.84 7.89
C GLU A 59 14.67 -5.48 7.20
N ASP A 60 15.66 -6.37 7.25
CA ASP A 60 16.94 -6.10 6.61
C ASP A 60 16.74 -5.88 5.12
N GLY A 61 17.51 -4.99 4.57
CA GLY A 61 17.48 -4.66 3.16
C GLY A 61 16.90 -3.27 2.93
N GLY A 62 17.38 -2.62 1.89
CA GLY A 62 16.98 -1.26 1.58
C GLY A 62 17.20 -0.33 2.76
N SER A 63 16.18 0.45 3.08
CA SER A 63 16.26 1.39 4.20
C SER A 63 16.08 0.72 5.55
N GLY A 64 15.68 -0.53 5.58
CA GLY A 64 15.39 -1.22 6.82
C GLY A 64 13.94 -1.14 7.24
N LEU A 65 13.10 -0.44 6.48
CA LEU A 65 11.68 -0.33 6.74
C LEU A 65 10.93 -0.68 5.47
N ARG A 66 9.99 -1.61 5.57
CA ARG A 66 9.36 -2.19 4.38
C ARG A 66 7.88 -2.38 4.56
N TYR A 67 7.13 -2.00 3.52
CA TYR A 67 5.74 -2.41 3.41
C TYR A 67 5.71 -3.76 2.69
N SER A 68 4.99 -4.72 3.25
CA SER A 68 4.85 -6.03 2.63
C SER A 68 3.39 -6.27 2.30
N PHE A 69 3.16 -6.79 1.10
CA PHE A 69 1.81 -7.04 0.61
C PHE A 69 1.70 -8.48 0.12
N ASP A 70 0.64 -9.17 0.52
CA ASP A 70 0.29 -10.43 -0.10
C ASP A 70 -0.71 -10.09 -1.19
N ILE A 71 -0.40 -10.48 -2.40
CA ILE A 71 -1.24 -10.19 -3.56
C ILE A 71 -1.66 -11.50 -4.22
N LYS A 72 -2.96 -11.73 -4.24
CA LYS A 72 -3.49 -12.96 -4.78
C LYS A 72 -3.92 -12.78 -6.23
N HIS A 73 -3.48 -13.71 -7.07
CA HIS A 73 -3.88 -13.75 -8.46
C HIS A 73 -4.24 -15.21 -8.76
N GLY A 74 -5.51 -15.49 -8.93
CA GLY A 74 -5.99 -16.86 -9.07
C GLY A 74 -5.76 -17.61 -7.76
N LYS A 75 -5.04 -18.71 -7.83
CA LYS A 75 -4.78 -19.52 -6.64
C LYS A 75 -3.40 -19.22 -6.04
N LEU A 76 -2.67 -18.31 -6.66
CA LEU A 76 -1.32 -18.03 -6.22
C LEU A 76 -1.29 -16.73 -5.42
N THR A 77 -0.48 -16.72 -4.38
CA THR A 77 -0.22 -15.52 -3.60
C THR A 77 1.22 -15.13 -3.80
N GLN A 78 1.41 -13.86 -4.13
CA GLN A 78 2.72 -13.29 -4.32
C GLN A 78 3.00 -12.36 -3.17
N GLU A 79 4.21 -12.40 -2.63
CA GLU A 79 4.60 -11.47 -1.61
C GLU A 79 5.45 -10.38 -2.25
N VAL A 80 5.04 -9.13 -2.09
CA VAL A 80 5.74 -7.99 -2.68
C VAL A 80 6.14 -7.05 -1.56
N GLY A 81 7.42 -6.77 -1.47
CA GLY A 81 7.96 -5.85 -0.46
C GLY A 81 8.40 -4.56 -1.11
N VAL A 82 7.98 -3.43 -0.55
CA VAL A 82 8.31 -2.12 -1.06
C VAL A 82 9.00 -1.33 0.04
N ASP A 83 10.16 -0.78 -0.27
CA ASP A 83 10.91 0.03 0.69
C ASP A 83 10.06 1.22 1.11
N ALA A 84 9.85 1.38 2.40
CA ALA A 84 8.96 2.42 2.91
C ALA A 84 9.56 3.82 2.84
N VAL A 85 10.82 3.93 2.51
CA VAL A 85 11.50 5.21 2.38
C VAL A 85 11.69 5.57 0.92
N THR A 86 12.15 4.63 0.10
CA THR A 86 12.50 4.93 -1.29
C THR A 86 11.44 4.53 -2.30
N GLY A 87 10.52 3.66 -1.92
CA GLY A 87 9.52 3.14 -2.85
C GLY A 87 10.04 2.04 -3.75
N LYS A 88 11.27 1.58 -3.53
CA LYS A 88 11.85 0.55 -4.38
C LYS A 88 11.27 -0.80 -4.03
N VAL A 89 10.97 -1.62 -5.03
CA VAL A 89 10.53 -2.98 -4.79
C VAL A 89 11.74 -3.81 -4.38
N LEU A 90 11.68 -4.37 -3.18
CA LEU A 90 12.77 -5.15 -2.62
C LEU A 90 12.51 -6.64 -2.69
N GLU A 91 11.25 -7.03 -2.81
CA GLU A 91 10.88 -8.43 -2.87
C GLU A 91 9.68 -8.60 -3.78
N ASN A 92 9.68 -9.64 -4.58
CA ASN A 92 8.54 -9.98 -5.43
C ASN A 92 8.68 -11.46 -5.72
N ALA A 93 8.08 -12.28 -4.88
CA ALA A 93 8.26 -13.72 -4.96
C ALA A 93 6.99 -14.45 -4.56
N PRO A 94 6.75 -15.63 -5.11
CA PRO A 94 5.61 -16.42 -4.69
C PRO A 94 5.73 -16.75 -3.22
N GLU A 95 4.61 -16.68 -2.52
CA GLU A 95 4.56 -17.09 -1.14
C GLU A 95 4.64 -18.61 -1.15
N GLY A 96 5.62 -19.14 -0.47
CA GLY A 96 5.86 -20.56 -0.51
C GLY A 96 5.02 -21.36 0.47
N ALA A 97 5.37 -22.62 0.59
CA ALA A 97 4.68 -23.50 1.50
C ALA A 97 4.92 -23.11 2.96
N ASN A 98 5.96 -22.31 3.20
CA ASN A 98 6.23 -21.83 4.55
C ASN A 98 6.21 -20.34 4.56
N PRO A 99 5.03 -19.76 4.48
CA PRO A 99 4.92 -18.31 4.52
C PRO A 99 5.24 -17.86 5.93
N ASP A 100 5.76 -16.69 6.05
CA ASP A 100 6.15 -16.19 7.37
C ASP A 100 5.02 -15.81 8.24
#